data_6a8f293e61b3b70c0be580cd1a08fcb0
#
_entry.id   6a8f293e61b3b70c0be580cd1a08fcb0
#
_cell.length_a   1.000
_cell.length_b   1.000
_cell.length_c   1.000
_cell.angle_alpha   90.00
_cell.angle_beta   90.00
_cell.angle_gamma   90.00
#
_symmetry.space_group_name_H-M   'P 1'
#
loop_
_entity.id
_entity.type
_entity.pdbx_description
1 polymer ?
#
loop_
_entity_poly.entity_id
_entity_poly.type
_entity_poly.pdbx_seq_one_letter_code
_entity_poly.pdbx_strand_id
1 'polypeptide(L)'
;MSLPDILETLIREWRRRSPTLARAFDFELLIDHAQYPARQQTRQAGESDAAFIRRLCRFAGLFWFIRAGKRDGTDSDTPVHTLVFCDNPMLLPQSPAGTQSLTGTVPYHHGAAVKDSDSITLLAAARSLVPGGVRRASGDYKTGKMDVAEFDTIIDQGEAGNDLAALLTDWVIDPPHAGDSRDDHTRLAKARILAHEHRAECVHGASDVRNLPPGTWFTPSGHREIDNRKPEERQHIVVNLRHRAINNFPKALGEQAQALFAASRWQFDPLPLGEDGQSRYENTFVCVRRGVPLTPAFDPRIDFPPVEPFSAWVVAGQGEAVH
;
A
#
# COMPACT_ATOMS: atom_id res chain seq x y z
N MET A 1 16.96 -14.31 -9.87
CA MET A 1 16.82 -12.85 -9.65
C MET A 1 16.09 -12.62 -8.34
N SER A 2 16.45 -11.59 -7.60
CA SER A 2 15.72 -11.15 -6.42
C SER A 2 14.43 -10.39 -6.82
N LEU A 3 13.52 -10.18 -5.88
CA LEU A 3 12.31 -9.37 -6.14
C LEU A 3 12.66 -7.93 -6.57
N PRO A 4 13.57 -7.21 -5.89
CA PRO A 4 13.98 -5.87 -6.34
C PRO A 4 14.51 -5.84 -7.77
N ASP A 5 15.33 -6.82 -8.15
CA ASP A 5 15.88 -6.89 -9.52
C ASP A 5 14.78 -7.08 -10.57
N ILE A 6 13.75 -7.89 -10.25
CA ILE A 6 12.61 -8.12 -11.15
C ILE A 6 11.84 -6.83 -11.35
N LEU A 7 11.50 -6.13 -10.25
CA LEU A 7 10.78 -4.86 -10.30
C LEU A 7 11.54 -3.82 -11.14
N GLU A 8 12.82 -3.65 -10.84
CA GLU A 8 13.68 -2.71 -11.55
C GLU A 8 13.80 -3.04 -13.03
N THR A 9 14.01 -4.32 -13.37
CA THR A 9 14.13 -4.78 -14.76
C THR A 9 12.88 -4.47 -15.57
N LEU A 10 11.70 -4.82 -15.06
CA LEU A 10 10.43 -4.60 -15.75
C LEU A 10 10.13 -3.11 -15.96
N ILE A 11 10.32 -2.29 -14.90
CA ILE A 11 10.02 -0.86 -14.99
C ILE A 11 11.01 -0.16 -15.93
N ARG A 12 12.29 -0.50 -15.87
CA ARG A 12 13.31 0.01 -16.81
C ARG A 12 13.00 -0.38 -18.26
N GLU A 13 12.48 -1.60 -18.48
CA GLU A 13 12.04 -2.04 -19.80
C GLU A 13 10.87 -1.21 -20.32
N TRP A 14 9.84 -0.94 -19.51
CA TRP A 14 8.73 -0.07 -19.89
C TRP A 14 9.20 1.33 -20.29
N ARG A 15 10.06 1.93 -19.47
CA ARG A 15 10.62 3.26 -19.77
C ARG A 15 11.44 3.28 -21.06
N ARG A 16 12.20 2.22 -21.31
CA ARG A 16 13.01 2.08 -22.55
C ARG A 16 12.13 1.91 -23.79
N ARG A 17 11.01 1.19 -23.69
CA ARG A 17 10.09 0.96 -24.80
C ARG A 17 9.22 2.17 -25.13
N SER A 18 8.97 3.06 -24.17
CA SER A 18 8.09 4.22 -24.32
C SER A 18 8.78 5.53 -23.94
N PRO A 19 9.07 6.42 -24.91
CA PRO A 19 9.61 7.75 -24.62
C PRO A 19 8.70 8.60 -23.72
N THR A 20 7.40 8.39 -23.79
CA THR A 20 6.44 9.06 -22.90
C THR A 20 6.61 8.59 -21.46
N LEU A 21 6.68 7.28 -21.23
CA LEU A 21 6.94 6.74 -19.89
C LEU A 21 8.31 7.16 -19.36
N ALA A 22 9.34 7.22 -20.22
CA ALA A 22 10.67 7.68 -19.80
C ALA A 22 10.67 9.09 -19.21
N ARG A 23 9.75 9.97 -19.67
CA ARG A 23 9.63 11.37 -19.22
C ARG A 23 8.63 11.59 -18.09
N ALA A 24 7.49 10.88 -18.14
CA ALA A 24 6.36 11.12 -17.23
C ALA A 24 6.27 10.12 -16.05
N PHE A 25 7.11 9.09 -16.04
CA PHE A 25 7.06 8.01 -15.05
C PHE A 25 8.45 7.70 -14.50
N ASP A 26 8.56 7.67 -13.18
CA ASP A 26 9.77 7.28 -12.45
C ASP A 26 9.46 6.21 -11.40
N PHE A 27 10.48 5.64 -10.76
CA PHE A 27 10.29 4.67 -9.70
C PHE A 27 11.38 4.77 -8.62
N GLU A 28 11.03 4.32 -7.43
CA GLU A 28 11.90 4.32 -6.27
C GLU A 28 11.72 3.03 -5.47
N LEU A 29 12.82 2.44 -5.02
CA LEU A 29 12.83 1.27 -4.16
C LEU A 29 13.31 1.69 -2.76
N LEU A 30 12.40 1.93 -1.84
CA LEU A 30 12.64 2.20 -0.41
C LEU A 30 12.57 0.89 0.37
N ILE A 31 13.45 -0.04 0.05
CA ILE A 31 13.46 -1.40 0.56
C ILE A 31 14.85 -1.85 0.99
N ASP A 32 14.91 -2.71 1.97
CA ASP A 32 16.16 -3.38 2.33
C ASP A 32 16.37 -4.59 1.41
N HIS A 33 17.24 -4.44 0.41
CA HIS A 33 17.52 -5.49 -0.58
C HIS A 33 17.97 -6.82 0.04
N ALA A 34 18.63 -6.78 1.20
CA ALA A 34 19.11 -7.98 1.88
C ALA A 34 17.98 -8.91 2.35
N GLN A 35 16.78 -8.36 2.54
CA GLN A 35 15.60 -9.13 2.94
C GLN A 35 14.95 -9.90 1.78
N TYR A 36 15.38 -9.68 0.53
CA TYR A 36 14.80 -10.28 -0.67
C TYR A 36 15.85 -11.10 -1.45
N PRO A 37 16.22 -12.28 -0.97
CA PRO A 37 17.20 -13.12 -1.64
C PRO A 37 16.72 -13.53 -3.04
N ALA A 38 17.68 -13.88 -3.90
CA ALA A 38 17.38 -14.42 -5.21
C ALA A 38 16.64 -15.76 -5.08
N ARG A 39 15.50 -15.88 -5.76
CA ARG A 39 14.70 -17.11 -5.79
C ARG A 39 15.19 -18.05 -6.88
N GLN A 40 15.07 -19.35 -6.64
CA GLN A 40 15.42 -20.38 -7.63
C GLN A 40 14.61 -20.19 -8.91
N GLN A 41 13.32 -19.93 -8.78
CA GLN A 41 12.42 -19.71 -9.90
C GLN A 41 11.38 -18.65 -9.58
N THR A 42 11.18 -17.72 -10.52
CA THR A 42 10.04 -16.79 -10.52
C THR A 42 9.46 -16.79 -11.93
N ARG A 43 8.18 -17.10 -12.04
CA ARG A 43 7.50 -17.24 -13.32
C ARG A 43 6.36 -16.22 -13.44
N GLN A 44 6.28 -15.56 -14.59
CA GLN A 44 5.12 -14.83 -15.06
C GLN A 44 4.38 -15.73 -16.06
N ALA A 45 3.10 -16.01 -15.84
CA ALA A 45 2.33 -16.90 -16.70
C ALA A 45 0.88 -16.42 -16.81
N GLY A 46 0.42 -16.12 -18.03
CA GLY A 46 -0.97 -15.76 -18.30
C GLY A 46 -1.42 -14.45 -17.63
N GLU A 47 -0.50 -13.60 -17.19
CA GLU A 47 -0.79 -12.37 -16.47
C GLU A 47 -0.05 -11.18 -17.05
N SER A 48 -0.61 -9.97 -16.91
CA SER A 48 0.09 -8.74 -17.30
C SER A 48 1.22 -8.41 -16.33
N ASP A 49 2.20 -7.59 -16.77
CA ASP A 49 3.29 -7.13 -15.90
C ASP A 49 2.78 -6.47 -14.62
N ALA A 50 1.71 -5.68 -14.72
CA ALA A 50 1.11 -5.02 -13.55
C ALA A 50 0.47 -6.03 -12.57
N ALA A 51 -0.13 -7.11 -13.06
CA ALA A 51 -0.66 -8.18 -12.22
C ALA A 51 0.49 -8.96 -11.58
N PHE A 52 1.52 -9.28 -12.35
CA PHE A 52 2.73 -9.95 -11.88
C PHE A 52 3.43 -9.18 -10.76
N ILE A 53 3.71 -7.89 -10.95
CA ILE A 53 4.32 -7.02 -9.93
C ILE A 53 3.44 -7.00 -8.67
N ARG A 54 2.12 -6.79 -8.80
CA ARG A 54 1.22 -6.77 -7.64
C ARG A 54 1.24 -8.08 -6.87
N ARG A 55 1.22 -9.20 -7.57
CA ARG A 55 1.30 -10.52 -6.96
C ARG A 55 2.61 -10.73 -6.20
N LEU A 56 3.75 -10.38 -6.80
CA LEU A 56 5.05 -10.48 -6.16
C LEU A 56 5.14 -9.59 -4.92
N CYS A 57 4.67 -8.35 -5.00
CA CYS A 57 4.64 -7.43 -3.86
C CYS A 57 3.77 -7.96 -2.72
N ARG A 58 2.56 -8.45 -3.01
CA ARG A 58 1.68 -9.05 -1.99
C ARG A 58 2.31 -10.30 -1.38
N PHE A 59 2.89 -11.17 -2.18
CA PHE A 59 3.56 -12.37 -1.71
C PHE A 59 4.72 -12.07 -0.76
N ALA A 60 5.51 -11.03 -1.06
CA ALA A 60 6.65 -10.61 -0.27
C ALA A 60 6.32 -9.66 0.89
N GLY A 61 5.06 -9.20 1.00
CA GLY A 61 4.65 -8.22 2.01
C GLY A 61 5.07 -6.78 1.70
N LEU A 62 5.40 -6.50 0.45
CA LEU A 62 5.86 -5.19 -0.01
C LEU A 62 4.68 -4.31 -0.40
N PHE A 63 4.56 -3.11 0.16
CA PHE A 63 3.55 -2.14 -0.25
C PHE A 63 4.11 -1.13 -1.27
N TRP A 64 3.22 -0.49 -2.01
CA TRP A 64 3.59 0.52 -2.99
C TRP A 64 2.53 1.61 -3.09
N PHE A 65 2.94 2.78 -3.54
CA PHE A 65 2.08 3.93 -3.78
C PHE A 65 2.67 4.81 -4.89
N ILE A 66 1.85 5.74 -5.38
CA ILE A 66 2.27 6.71 -6.39
C ILE A 66 2.46 8.05 -5.72
N ARG A 67 3.62 8.66 -5.93
CA ARG A 67 3.97 10.01 -5.49
C ARG A 67 4.04 10.94 -6.70
N ALA A 68 3.50 12.15 -6.57
CA ALA A 68 3.68 13.21 -7.57
C ALA A 68 5.13 13.70 -7.57
N GLY A 69 5.64 14.08 -8.75
CA GLY A 69 7.01 14.57 -8.95
C GLY A 69 8.01 13.47 -9.30
N LYS A 70 9.23 13.90 -9.61
CA LYS A 70 10.37 13.01 -9.88
C LYS A 70 10.91 12.40 -8.58
N ARG A 71 11.63 11.30 -8.72
CA ARG A 71 12.31 10.62 -7.62
C ARG A 71 13.27 11.55 -6.86
N ASP A 72 14.08 12.30 -7.58
CA ASP A 72 15.09 13.22 -7.04
C ASP A 72 14.54 14.55 -6.54
N GLY A 73 13.21 14.77 -6.62
CA GLY A 73 12.56 16.00 -6.19
C GLY A 73 12.81 17.21 -7.10
N THR A 74 13.48 17.02 -8.24
CA THR A 74 13.72 18.12 -9.18
C THR A 74 12.44 18.52 -9.93
N ASP A 75 12.33 19.81 -10.26
CA ASP A 75 11.22 20.31 -11.06
C ASP A 75 11.17 19.70 -12.45
N SER A 76 9.99 19.65 -13.02
CA SER A 76 9.75 19.10 -14.35
C SER A 76 8.70 19.94 -15.08
N ASP A 77 8.98 20.27 -16.34
CA ASP A 77 8.03 20.94 -17.24
C ASP A 77 6.84 20.03 -17.61
N THR A 78 6.93 18.74 -17.33
CA THR A 78 5.87 17.78 -17.56
C THR A 78 5.48 17.10 -16.24
N PRO A 79 4.19 16.81 -16.02
CA PRO A 79 3.77 16.02 -14.86
C PRO A 79 4.48 14.68 -14.82
N VAL A 80 5.12 14.38 -13.68
CA VAL A 80 5.82 13.10 -13.43
C VAL A 80 5.18 12.42 -12.23
N HIS A 81 5.06 11.10 -12.30
CA HIS A 81 4.62 10.26 -11.22
C HIS A 81 5.71 9.25 -10.90
N THR A 82 6.08 9.17 -9.63
CA THR A 82 7.04 8.17 -9.13
C THR A 82 6.30 7.03 -8.45
N LEU A 83 6.49 5.81 -8.94
CA LEU A 83 6.01 4.59 -8.30
C LEU A 83 7.01 4.20 -7.20
N VAL A 84 6.57 4.26 -5.94
CA VAL A 84 7.42 3.97 -4.78
C VAL A 84 7.05 2.60 -4.23
N PHE A 85 8.04 1.71 -4.11
CA PHE A 85 7.93 0.43 -3.39
C PHE A 85 8.61 0.59 -2.04
N CYS A 86 7.98 0.10 -0.98
CA CYS A 86 8.48 0.28 0.37
C CYS A 86 8.12 -0.92 1.26
N ASP A 87 9.02 -1.32 2.13
CA ASP A 87 8.82 -2.39 3.12
C ASP A 87 8.77 -1.87 4.58
N ASN A 88 9.21 -0.63 4.79
CA ASN A 88 9.27 -0.04 6.13
C ASN A 88 8.55 1.31 6.18
N PRO A 89 7.39 1.41 6.85
CA PRO A 89 6.63 2.65 6.95
C PRO A 89 7.39 3.80 7.64
N MET A 90 8.45 3.49 8.40
CA MET A 90 9.28 4.51 9.06
C MET A 90 10.13 5.31 8.08
N LEU A 91 10.34 4.82 6.85
CA LEU A 91 11.06 5.54 5.78
C LEU A 91 10.19 6.60 5.08
N LEU A 92 8.88 6.57 5.30
CA LEU A 92 7.97 7.51 4.65
C LEU A 92 8.18 8.94 5.18
N PRO A 93 8.12 9.97 4.31
CA PRO A 93 8.29 11.36 4.71
C PRO A 93 7.08 11.92 5.46
N GLN A 94 7.28 13.00 6.20
CA GLN A 94 6.18 13.79 6.74
C GLN A 94 5.39 14.46 5.61
N SER A 95 4.06 14.57 5.77
CA SER A 95 3.20 15.25 4.81
C SER A 95 3.54 16.75 4.69
N PRO A 96 3.36 17.35 3.52
CA PRO A 96 3.53 18.81 3.38
C PRO A 96 2.64 19.61 4.34
N ALA A 97 1.45 19.12 4.67
CA ALA A 97 0.59 19.77 5.67
C ALA A 97 1.25 19.85 7.05
N GLY A 98 1.99 18.82 7.45
CA GLY A 98 2.76 18.84 8.69
C GLY A 98 4.04 19.67 8.59
N THR A 99 4.82 19.52 7.52
CA THR A 99 6.10 20.25 7.37
C THR A 99 5.93 21.75 7.19
N GLN A 100 4.82 22.19 6.60
CA GLN A 100 4.49 23.61 6.39
C GLN A 100 3.81 24.24 7.62
N SER A 101 3.36 23.44 8.57
CA SER A 101 2.78 23.93 9.82
C SER A 101 3.87 24.43 10.78
N LEU A 102 3.64 25.53 11.46
CA LEU A 102 4.56 26.07 12.49
C LEU A 102 4.78 25.11 13.66
N THR A 103 3.80 24.27 13.95
CA THR A 103 3.85 23.30 15.05
C THR A 103 4.28 21.89 14.60
N GLY A 104 4.46 21.67 13.29
CA GLY A 104 4.71 20.33 12.74
C GLY A 104 3.51 19.40 12.78
N THR A 105 2.32 19.92 13.11
CA THR A 105 1.08 19.15 13.30
C THR A 105 -0.03 19.63 12.38
N VAL A 106 -1.05 18.78 12.18
CA VAL A 106 -2.27 19.10 11.43
C VAL A 106 -3.42 19.29 12.42
N PRO A 107 -4.05 20.48 12.48
CA PRO A 107 -5.08 20.75 13.46
C PRO A 107 -6.33 19.91 13.23
N TYR A 108 -6.94 19.45 14.32
CA TYR A 108 -8.26 18.83 14.36
C TYR A 108 -9.27 19.81 14.98
N HIS A 109 -10.36 20.07 14.29
CA HIS A 109 -11.44 20.91 14.77
C HIS A 109 -12.78 20.18 14.70
N HIS A 110 -13.41 20.02 15.85
CA HIS A 110 -14.75 19.46 15.93
C HIS A 110 -15.79 20.60 15.90
N GLY A 111 -16.64 20.60 14.86
CA GLY A 111 -17.74 21.56 14.73
C GLY A 111 -17.50 22.70 13.73
N ALA A 112 -18.56 23.51 13.52
CA ALA A 112 -18.59 24.60 12.53
C ALA A 112 -17.96 25.90 13.03
N ALA A 113 -16.90 25.85 13.83
CA ALA A 113 -16.17 27.06 14.24
C ALA A 113 -15.57 27.78 13.03
N VAL A 114 -15.47 29.11 13.11
CA VAL A 114 -14.76 29.91 12.08
C VAL A 114 -13.36 29.36 11.96
N LYS A 115 -13.03 28.85 10.78
CA LYS A 115 -11.74 28.25 10.51
C LYS A 115 -10.80 29.26 9.90
N ASP A 116 -9.69 29.49 10.55
CA ASP A 116 -8.61 30.32 10.00
C ASP A 116 -7.63 29.50 9.11
N SER A 117 -7.73 28.15 9.15
CA SER A 117 -6.85 27.25 8.39
C SER A 117 -7.53 25.91 8.05
N ASP A 118 -7.01 25.24 7.03
CA ASP A 118 -7.38 23.87 6.68
C ASP A 118 -7.16 22.92 7.88
N SER A 119 -8.11 22.03 8.15
CA SER A 119 -8.09 21.18 9.34
C SER A 119 -8.78 19.83 9.13
N ILE A 120 -8.46 18.88 10.00
CA ILE A 120 -9.19 17.61 10.10
C ILE A 120 -10.50 17.87 10.83
N THR A 121 -11.61 17.41 10.26
CA THR A 121 -12.97 17.62 10.81
C THR A 121 -13.57 16.36 11.43
N LEU A 122 -13.08 15.19 11.00
CA LEU A 122 -13.46 13.88 11.53
C LEU A 122 -12.20 13.02 11.68
N LEU A 123 -12.12 12.32 12.80
CA LEU A 123 -11.09 11.31 13.02
C LEU A 123 -11.66 10.23 13.95
N ALA A 124 -11.91 9.04 13.40
CA ALA A 124 -12.57 7.94 14.11
C ALA A 124 -11.80 6.64 13.92
N ALA A 125 -11.39 6.01 15.01
CA ALA A 125 -10.76 4.70 14.99
C ALA A 125 -11.79 3.60 14.71
N ALA A 126 -11.48 2.72 13.76
CA ALA A 126 -12.20 1.48 13.51
C ALA A 126 -11.27 0.31 13.85
N ARG A 127 -11.78 -0.62 14.66
CA ARG A 127 -11.06 -1.81 15.09
C ARG A 127 -11.76 -3.05 14.57
N SER A 128 -10.95 -4.03 14.15
CA SER A 128 -11.42 -5.33 13.68
C SER A 128 -10.72 -6.43 14.45
N LEU A 129 -11.47 -7.44 14.88
CA LEU A 129 -10.87 -8.64 15.42
C LEU A 129 -10.14 -9.40 14.30
N VAL A 130 -8.88 -9.69 14.52
CA VAL A 130 -8.01 -10.41 13.57
C VAL A 130 -7.38 -11.62 14.24
N PRO A 131 -6.93 -12.63 13.48
CA PRO A 131 -6.20 -13.77 14.05
C PRO A 131 -4.96 -13.34 14.81
N GLY A 132 -4.76 -13.92 15.99
CA GLY A 132 -3.58 -13.71 16.82
C GLY A 132 -2.41 -14.61 16.45
N GLY A 133 -2.63 -15.64 15.62
CA GLY A 133 -1.58 -16.53 15.15
C GLY A 133 -1.72 -16.89 13.68
N VAL A 134 -0.60 -17.11 13.03
CA VAL A 134 -0.50 -17.65 11.66
C VAL A 134 0.30 -18.94 11.69
N ARG A 135 -0.21 -19.96 11.00
CA ARG A 135 0.45 -21.24 10.77
C ARG A 135 0.45 -21.51 9.28
N ARG A 136 1.63 -21.64 8.70
CA ARG A 136 1.79 -21.92 7.26
C ARG A 136 2.54 -23.21 7.06
N ALA A 137 2.11 -24.01 6.08
CA ALA A 137 2.78 -25.23 5.69
C ALA A 137 2.95 -25.30 4.17
N SER A 138 4.10 -25.77 3.71
CA SER A 138 4.38 -26.02 2.29
C SER A 138 5.15 -27.31 2.12
N GLY A 139 4.73 -28.15 1.18
CA GLY A 139 5.45 -29.37 0.84
C GLY A 139 6.66 -29.07 -0.02
N ASP A 140 7.82 -29.58 0.37
CA ASP A 140 9.00 -29.57 -0.50
C ASP A 140 9.06 -30.88 -1.32
N TYR A 141 8.81 -30.76 -2.63
CA TYR A 141 8.83 -31.91 -3.53
C TYR A 141 10.23 -32.53 -3.72
N LYS A 142 11.30 -31.75 -3.43
CA LYS A 142 12.68 -32.25 -3.54
C LYS A 142 13.08 -33.15 -2.40
N THR A 143 12.65 -32.79 -1.18
CA THR A 143 12.98 -33.56 0.03
C THR A 143 11.86 -34.45 0.51
N GLY A 144 10.64 -34.30 -0.02
CA GLY A 144 9.43 -35.00 0.43
C GLY A 144 8.98 -34.60 1.84
N LYS A 145 9.48 -33.48 2.36
CA LYS A 145 9.16 -32.98 3.70
C LYS A 145 8.15 -31.83 3.65
N MET A 146 7.49 -31.61 4.76
CA MET A 146 6.62 -30.48 4.98
C MET A 146 7.38 -29.43 5.81
N ASP A 147 7.53 -28.23 5.26
CA ASP A 147 8.03 -27.08 5.99
C ASP A 147 6.86 -26.34 6.65
N VAL A 148 6.99 -26.08 7.95
CA VAL A 148 5.98 -25.36 8.75
C VAL A 148 6.62 -24.14 9.35
N ALA A 149 5.95 -23.00 9.24
CA ALA A 149 6.33 -21.75 9.89
C ALA A 149 5.15 -21.19 10.69
N GLU A 150 5.47 -20.68 11.87
CA GLU A 150 4.50 -20.15 12.83
C GLU A 150 4.91 -18.74 13.23
N PHE A 151 3.90 -17.89 13.38
CA PHE A 151 4.09 -16.52 13.88
C PHE A 151 2.87 -16.06 14.66
N ASP A 152 3.11 -15.46 15.84
CA ASP A 152 2.06 -14.88 16.65
C ASP A 152 2.13 -13.35 16.61
N THR A 153 0.97 -12.70 16.76
CA THR A 153 0.87 -11.24 16.77
C THR A 153 1.53 -10.62 18.01
N ILE A 154 2.08 -9.43 17.82
CA ILE A 154 2.61 -8.61 18.91
C ILE A 154 1.73 -7.38 19.21
N ILE A 155 0.63 -7.20 18.46
CA ILE A 155 -0.27 -6.07 18.66
C ILE A 155 -1.14 -6.31 19.90
N ASP A 156 -1.19 -5.29 20.76
CA ASP A 156 -2.12 -5.24 21.87
C ASP A 156 -3.51 -4.77 21.40
N GLN A 157 -4.47 -5.69 21.46
CA GLN A 157 -5.88 -5.43 21.13
C GLN A 157 -6.74 -5.19 22.38
N GLY A 158 -6.11 -5.02 23.55
CA GLY A 158 -6.75 -4.97 24.86
C GLY A 158 -7.06 -6.39 25.39
N GLU A 159 -7.33 -6.51 26.69
CA GLU A 159 -7.48 -7.79 27.39
C GLU A 159 -8.43 -8.76 26.64
N ALA A 160 -9.68 -8.34 26.42
CA ALA A 160 -10.66 -9.18 25.73
C ALA A 160 -10.30 -9.44 24.26
N GLY A 161 -9.68 -8.48 23.56
CA GLY A 161 -9.23 -8.62 22.18
C GLY A 161 -8.07 -9.60 22.08
N ASN A 162 -7.12 -9.56 23.01
CA ASN A 162 -5.99 -10.49 23.06
C ASN A 162 -6.44 -11.92 23.34
N ASP A 163 -7.37 -12.10 24.29
CA ASP A 163 -7.93 -13.42 24.60
C ASP A 163 -8.65 -14.05 23.39
N LEU A 164 -9.45 -13.26 22.68
CA LEU A 164 -10.13 -13.71 21.48
C LEU A 164 -9.16 -13.96 20.33
N ALA A 165 -8.20 -13.09 20.11
CA ALA A 165 -7.19 -13.23 19.05
C ALA A 165 -6.35 -14.50 19.25
N ALA A 166 -6.01 -14.84 20.50
CA ALA A 166 -5.27 -16.06 20.83
C ALA A 166 -6.00 -17.36 20.46
N LEU A 167 -7.33 -17.33 20.41
CA LEU A 167 -8.15 -18.45 19.96
C LEU A 167 -8.25 -18.55 18.43
N LEU A 168 -7.90 -17.50 17.72
CA LEU A 168 -8.01 -17.42 16.27
C LEU A 168 -6.64 -17.67 15.62
N THR A 169 -6.54 -18.75 14.89
CA THR A 169 -5.35 -19.09 14.12
C THR A 169 -5.68 -19.16 12.63
N ASP A 170 -4.92 -18.44 11.83
CA ASP A 170 -5.01 -18.49 10.38
C ASP A 170 -4.10 -19.57 9.83
N TRP A 171 -4.69 -20.69 9.39
CA TRP A 171 -3.99 -21.82 8.80
C TRP A 171 -3.95 -21.71 7.28
N VAL A 172 -2.75 -21.80 6.70
CA VAL A 172 -2.54 -21.77 5.26
C VAL A 172 -1.68 -22.95 4.81
N ILE A 173 -2.18 -23.68 3.82
CA ILE A 173 -1.37 -24.64 3.07
C ILE A 173 -0.99 -23.95 1.76
N ASP A 174 0.28 -23.64 1.63
CA ASP A 174 0.83 -23.01 0.44
C ASP A 174 1.04 -24.04 -0.69
N PRO A 175 1.13 -23.59 -1.94
CA PRO A 175 1.60 -24.44 -3.03
C PRO A 175 2.95 -25.08 -2.70
N PRO A 176 3.23 -26.28 -3.27
CA PRO A 176 4.51 -26.92 -3.05
C PRO A 176 5.70 -26.01 -3.37
N HIS A 177 6.72 -26.01 -2.51
CA HIS A 177 7.94 -25.22 -2.66
C HIS A 177 7.66 -23.69 -2.70
N ALA A 178 6.83 -23.20 -1.78
CA ALA A 178 6.51 -21.77 -1.68
C ALA A 178 7.71 -20.91 -1.27
N GLY A 179 8.70 -21.48 -0.61
CA GLY A 179 9.99 -20.89 -0.25
C GLY A 179 11.14 -21.83 -0.57
N ASP A 180 12.32 -21.26 -0.79
CA ASP A 180 13.54 -22.01 -1.09
C ASP A 180 14.30 -22.44 0.18
N SER A 181 13.92 -21.87 1.33
CA SER A 181 14.54 -22.10 2.64
C SER A 181 13.53 -21.96 3.78
N ARG A 182 13.93 -22.44 4.97
CA ARG A 182 13.14 -22.26 6.20
C ARG A 182 12.95 -20.76 6.53
N ASP A 183 13.95 -19.93 6.26
CA ASP A 183 13.87 -18.49 6.49
C ASP A 183 12.85 -17.83 5.56
N ASP A 184 12.71 -18.32 4.32
CA ASP A 184 11.65 -17.87 3.41
C ASP A 184 10.26 -18.19 3.95
N HIS A 185 10.06 -19.40 4.45
CA HIS A 185 8.76 -19.78 5.06
C HIS A 185 8.45 -18.95 6.30
N THR A 186 9.44 -18.67 7.14
CA THR A 186 9.31 -17.79 8.31
C THR A 186 8.93 -16.36 7.89
N ARG A 187 9.60 -15.83 6.86
CA ARG A 187 9.29 -14.51 6.31
C ARG A 187 7.88 -14.43 5.74
N LEU A 188 7.42 -15.46 5.03
CA LEU A 188 6.06 -15.54 4.50
C LEU A 188 5.01 -15.61 5.61
N ALA A 189 5.26 -16.35 6.69
CA ALA A 189 4.38 -16.39 7.85
C ALA A 189 4.33 -15.03 8.56
N LYS A 190 5.49 -14.38 8.71
CA LYS A 190 5.58 -13.02 9.26
C LYS A 190 4.83 -12.01 8.40
N ALA A 191 4.99 -12.01 7.09
CA ALA A 191 4.26 -11.10 6.21
C ALA A 191 2.74 -11.27 6.36
N ARG A 192 2.26 -12.50 6.56
CA ARG A 192 0.83 -12.77 6.73
C ARG A 192 0.28 -12.27 8.07
N ILE A 193 1.01 -12.45 9.18
CA ILE A 193 0.56 -11.89 10.47
C ILE A 193 0.59 -10.36 10.43
N LEU A 194 1.61 -9.75 9.82
CA LEU A 194 1.68 -8.29 9.66
C LEU A 194 0.52 -7.74 8.80
N ALA A 195 0.03 -8.52 7.82
CA ALA A 195 -1.16 -8.14 7.05
C ALA A 195 -2.45 -8.19 7.88
N HIS A 196 -2.55 -9.10 8.85
CA HIS A 196 -3.63 -9.11 9.84
C HIS A 196 -3.52 -7.89 10.77
N GLU A 197 -2.33 -7.62 11.28
CA GLU A 197 -2.05 -6.47 12.16
C GLU A 197 -2.37 -5.13 11.48
N HIS A 198 -2.05 -4.98 10.20
CA HIS A 198 -2.44 -3.81 9.42
C HIS A 198 -3.96 -3.57 9.38
N ARG A 199 -4.76 -4.64 9.44
CA ARG A 199 -6.22 -4.59 9.41
C ARG A 199 -6.86 -4.46 10.79
N ALA A 200 -6.11 -4.68 11.86
CA ALA A 200 -6.62 -4.68 13.23
C ALA A 200 -7.16 -3.30 13.65
N GLU A 201 -6.45 -2.23 13.28
CA GLU A 201 -6.86 -0.85 13.59
C GLU A 201 -6.58 0.06 12.40
N CYS A 202 -7.60 0.74 11.93
CA CYS A 202 -7.46 1.86 11.00
C CYS A 202 -8.23 3.07 11.53
N VAL A 203 -7.87 4.26 11.04
CA VAL A 203 -8.52 5.51 11.43
C VAL A 203 -9.12 6.15 10.18
N HIS A 204 -10.43 6.36 10.20
CA HIS A 204 -11.15 7.07 9.16
C HIS A 204 -11.16 8.55 9.49
N GLY A 205 -10.86 9.39 8.51
CA GLY A 205 -10.84 10.83 8.66
C GLY A 205 -11.55 11.56 7.53
N ALA A 206 -11.96 12.79 7.83
CA ALA A 206 -12.38 13.78 6.85
C ALA A 206 -11.67 15.10 7.12
N SER A 207 -11.33 15.84 6.07
CA SER A 207 -10.64 17.13 6.19
C SER A 207 -10.83 18.01 4.96
N ASP A 208 -10.46 19.28 5.08
CA ASP A 208 -10.24 20.20 3.97
C ASP A 208 -8.74 20.48 3.72
N VAL A 209 -7.87 19.71 4.37
CA VAL A 209 -6.41 19.82 4.21
C VAL A 209 -5.99 19.32 2.83
N ARG A 210 -5.41 20.20 2.00
CA ARG A 210 -5.06 19.90 0.59
C ARG A 210 -3.76 19.12 0.44
N ASN A 211 -2.85 19.26 1.39
CA ASN A 211 -1.48 18.74 1.32
C ASN A 211 -1.27 17.51 2.22
N LEU A 212 -2.16 16.50 2.08
CA LEU A 212 -2.15 15.25 2.85
C LEU A 212 -2.11 14.02 1.91
N PRO A 213 -1.05 13.85 1.10
CA PRO A 213 -0.98 12.79 0.11
C PRO A 213 -0.79 11.40 0.74
N PRO A 214 -1.26 10.32 0.11
CA PRO A 214 -0.94 8.95 0.49
C PRO A 214 0.57 8.69 0.49
N GLY A 215 1.02 7.79 1.36
CA GLY A 215 2.46 7.50 1.51
C GLY A 215 3.22 8.55 2.29
N THR A 216 2.52 9.42 3.03
CA THR A 216 3.12 10.38 3.97
C THR A 216 2.51 10.23 5.35
N TRP A 217 3.24 10.65 6.38
CA TRP A 217 2.71 10.65 7.74
C TRP A 217 2.43 12.07 8.23
N PHE A 218 1.52 12.19 9.18
CA PHE A 218 1.17 13.43 9.86
C PHE A 218 0.90 13.18 11.35
N THR A 219 0.93 14.23 12.14
CA THR A 219 0.55 14.22 13.56
C THR A 219 -0.68 15.11 13.73
N PRO A 220 -1.86 14.58 14.04
CA PRO A 220 -3.02 15.40 14.41
C PRO A 220 -2.76 16.13 15.73
N SER A 221 -3.36 17.29 15.92
CA SER A 221 -3.35 18.05 17.19
C SER A 221 -4.74 18.58 17.51
N GLY A 222 -5.09 18.63 18.79
CA GLY A 222 -6.42 19.04 19.25
C GLY A 222 -7.44 17.89 19.32
N HIS A 223 -7.03 16.64 19.12
CA HIS A 223 -7.88 15.47 19.28
C HIS A 223 -7.60 14.77 20.61
N ARG A 224 -8.58 14.82 21.54
CA ARG A 224 -8.41 14.38 22.92
C ARG A 224 -7.79 12.99 23.09
N GLU A 225 -8.23 11.99 22.33
CA GLU A 225 -7.71 10.64 22.47
C GLU A 225 -6.28 10.50 21.95
N ILE A 226 -5.94 11.21 20.86
CA ILE A 226 -4.62 11.15 20.25
C ILE A 226 -3.61 11.95 21.06
N ASP A 227 -4.01 13.12 21.55
CA ASP A 227 -3.14 13.99 22.36
C ASP A 227 -2.73 13.35 23.69
N ASN A 228 -3.51 12.40 24.20
CA ASN A 228 -3.21 11.62 25.41
C ASN A 228 -2.27 10.42 25.16
N ARG A 229 -1.99 10.08 23.90
CA ARG A 229 -1.04 9.00 23.54
C ARG A 229 0.40 9.48 23.65
N LYS A 230 1.35 8.55 23.69
CA LYS A 230 2.77 8.86 23.59
C LYS A 230 3.09 9.54 22.24
N PRO A 231 4.08 10.42 22.15
CA PRO A 231 4.38 11.17 20.92
C PRO A 231 4.58 10.28 19.68
N GLU A 232 5.23 9.14 19.81
CA GLU A 232 5.46 8.16 18.75
C GLU A 232 4.17 7.49 18.25
N GLU A 233 3.14 7.41 19.11
CA GLU A 233 1.84 6.80 18.77
C GLU A 233 0.86 7.78 18.14
N ARG A 234 1.20 9.08 18.10
CA ARG A 234 0.36 10.12 17.50
C ARG A 234 0.54 10.24 16.00
N GLN A 235 1.61 9.66 15.44
CA GLN A 235 1.90 9.72 14.02
C GLN A 235 1.05 8.75 13.23
N HIS A 236 0.43 9.23 12.15
CA HIS A 236 -0.46 8.46 11.29
C HIS A 236 -0.03 8.55 9.84
N ILE A 237 -0.06 7.44 9.11
CA ILE A 237 0.25 7.37 7.67
C ILE A 237 -1.04 7.32 6.90
N VAL A 238 -1.17 8.18 5.88
CA VAL A 238 -2.30 8.16 4.96
C VAL A 238 -2.14 7.00 3.98
N VAL A 239 -3.07 6.04 4.03
CA VAL A 239 -3.06 4.85 3.16
C VAL A 239 -4.09 4.92 2.04
N ASN A 240 -5.15 5.69 2.23
CA ASN A 240 -6.17 5.94 1.22
C ASN A 240 -6.64 7.39 1.33
N LEU A 241 -6.90 8.02 0.19
CA LEU A 241 -7.39 9.39 0.13
C LEU A 241 -8.36 9.55 -1.03
N ARG A 242 -9.54 10.09 -0.74
CA ARG A 242 -10.55 10.43 -1.72
C ARG A 242 -10.81 11.93 -1.70
N HIS A 243 -10.55 12.59 -2.80
CA HIS A 243 -10.76 14.02 -2.98
C HIS A 243 -12.15 14.31 -3.52
N ARG A 244 -12.72 15.41 -3.06
CA ARG A 244 -13.86 16.06 -3.66
C ARG A 244 -13.56 17.53 -3.83
N ALA A 245 -13.65 18.04 -5.05
CA ALA A 245 -13.36 19.42 -5.36
C ALA A 245 -14.39 19.99 -6.33
N ILE A 246 -14.79 21.23 -6.10
CA ILE A 246 -15.67 21.98 -7.01
C ILE A 246 -14.80 23.01 -7.71
N ASN A 247 -14.82 22.97 -9.05
CA ASN A 247 -14.08 23.91 -9.87
C ASN A 247 -14.82 25.24 -9.97
N ASN A 248 -14.09 26.34 -9.84
CA ASN A 248 -14.59 27.73 -9.93
C ASN A 248 -14.53 28.30 -11.33
N PHE A 249 -14.61 27.50 -12.36
CA PHE A 249 -14.66 28.03 -13.72
C PHE A 249 -15.84 28.98 -13.91
N PRO A 250 -15.68 30.06 -14.70
CA PRO A 250 -16.81 30.84 -15.18
C PRO A 250 -17.87 29.92 -15.78
N LYS A 251 -19.14 30.27 -15.61
CA LYS A 251 -20.28 29.43 -16.02
C LYS A 251 -20.18 28.89 -17.45
N ALA A 252 -19.74 29.75 -18.38
CA ALA A 252 -19.55 29.38 -19.81
C ALA A 252 -18.48 28.27 -20.00
N LEU A 253 -17.39 28.29 -19.24
CA LEU A 253 -16.36 27.25 -19.27
C LEU A 253 -16.83 25.98 -18.54
N GLY A 254 -17.66 26.14 -17.50
CA GLY A 254 -18.27 25.01 -16.79
C GLY A 254 -19.18 24.18 -17.70
N GLU A 255 -19.99 24.81 -18.53
CA GLU A 255 -20.85 24.14 -19.52
C GLU A 255 -20.04 23.38 -20.60
N GLN A 256 -18.95 23.96 -21.08
CA GLN A 256 -18.04 23.29 -22.01
C GLN A 256 -17.32 22.09 -21.36
N ALA A 257 -16.87 22.24 -20.13
CA ALA A 257 -16.26 21.15 -19.37
C ALA A 257 -17.26 20.00 -19.12
N GLN A 258 -18.51 20.31 -18.77
CA GLN A 258 -19.57 19.31 -18.63
C GLN A 258 -19.87 18.58 -19.94
N ALA A 259 -19.89 19.28 -21.09
CA ALA A 259 -20.06 18.66 -22.39
C ALA A 259 -18.89 17.70 -22.74
N LEU A 260 -17.65 18.09 -22.40
CA LEU A 260 -16.47 17.24 -22.58
C LEU A 260 -16.51 16.01 -21.66
N PHE A 261 -16.93 16.16 -20.41
CA PHE A 261 -17.10 15.05 -19.49
C PHE A 261 -18.22 14.11 -19.94
N ALA A 262 -19.35 14.63 -20.38
CA ALA A 262 -20.46 13.82 -20.93
C ALA A 262 -20.02 13.03 -22.17
N ALA A 263 -19.14 13.57 -23.01
CA ALA A 263 -18.55 12.90 -24.15
C ALA A 263 -17.43 11.91 -23.78
N SER A 264 -16.87 12.03 -22.58
CA SER A 264 -15.84 11.11 -22.09
C SER A 264 -16.50 9.82 -21.58
N ARG A 265 -15.77 8.69 -21.69
CA ARG A 265 -16.21 7.42 -21.09
C ARG A 265 -15.97 7.36 -19.56
N TRP A 266 -15.61 8.45 -18.94
CA TRP A 266 -15.38 8.53 -17.51
C TRP A 266 -16.72 8.61 -16.79
N GLN A 267 -16.98 7.64 -15.95
CA GLN A 267 -18.13 7.68 -15.06
C GLN A 267 -17.75 8.52 -13.83
N PHE A 268 -18.44 9.63 -13.65
CA PHE A 268 -18.39 10.41 -12.41
C PHE A 268 -19.67 10.13 -11.63
N ASP A 269 -19.54 9.86 -10.34
CA ASP A 269 -20.65 10.05 -9.44
C ASP A 269 -21.03 11.55 -9.49
N PRO A 270 -22.28 11.91 -9.86
CA PRO A 270 -22.66 13.30 -9.89
C PRO A 270 -22.51 13.86 -8.48
N LEU A 271 -21.59 14.81 -8.32
CA LEU A 271 -21.44 15.52 -7.07
C LEU A 271 -22.65 16.45 -6.95
N PRO A 272 -23.39 16.42 -5.83
CA PRO A 272 -24.41 17.42 -5.59
C PRO A 272 -23.74 18.80 -5.67
N LEU A 273 -24.33 19.69 -6.45
CA LEU A 273 -23.92 21.09 -6.50
C LEU A 273 -24.04 21.61 -5.07
N GLY A 274 -22.92 22.08 -4.49
CA GLY A 274 -22.92 22.63 -3.15
C GLY A 274 -23.84 23.84 -3.11
N GLU A 275 -24.65 23.92 -2.08
CA GLU A 275 -25.35 25.14 -1.73
C GLU A 275 -24.33 26.23 -1.38
N ASP A 276 -24.66 27.49 -1.58
CA ASP A 276 -23.82 28.62 -1.19
C ASP A 276 -23.37 28.51 0.27
N GLY A 277 -22.06 28.42 0.49
CA GLY A 277 -21.44 28.25 1.81
C GLY A 277 -20.76 26.90 2.08
N GLN A 278 -20.84 25.92 1.16
CA GLN A 278 -20.09 24.67 1.31
C GLN A 278 -18.62 24.84 0.90
N SER A 279 -17.75 24.07 1.56
CA SER A 279 -16.34 24.01 1.20
C SER A 279 -16.16 23.55 -0.24
N ARG A 280 -15.32 24.24 -1.00
CA ARG A 280 -14.99 23.91 -2.39
C ARG A 280 -14.02 22.75 -2.53
N TYR A 281 -13.45 22.34 -1.44
CA TYR A 281 -12.57 21.18 -1.35
C TYR A 281 -12.80 20.46 -0.03
N GLU A 282 -12.95 19.16 -0.11
CA GLU A 282 -12.97 18.26 1.03
C GLU A 282 -12.31 16.94 0.63
N ASN A 283 -11.84 16.20 1.61
CA ASN A 283 -11.36 14.86 1.39
C ASN A 283 -11.80 13.94 2.53
N THR A 284 -11.85 12.67 2.22
CA THR A 284 -11.94 11.58 3.18
C THR A 284 -10.71 10.70 3.05
N PHE A 285 -10.18 10.25 4.17
CA PHE A 285 -8.98 9.45 4.17
C PHE A 285 -9.07 8.29 5.16
N VAL A 286 -8.24 7.28 4.91
CA VAL A 286 -7.94 6.22 5.86
C VAL A 286 -6.47 6.33 6.21
N CYS A 287 -6.16 6.29 7.48
CA CYS A 287 -4.79 6.26 7.95
C CYS A 287 -4.59 5.17 9.01
N VAL A 288 -3.34 4.80 9.23
CA VAL A 288 -2.92 3.86 10.26
C VAL A 288 -1.80 4.47 11.09
N ARG A 289 -1.57 4.00 12.31
CA ARG A 289 -0.43 4.44 13.12
C ARG A 289 0.87 4.12 12.41
N ARG A 290 1.83 5.04 12.43
CA ARG A 290 3.11 4.90 11.71
C ARG A 290 3.94 3.66 12.11
N GLY A 291 3.80 3.18 13.32
CA GLY A 291 4.45 1.96 13.79
C GLY A 291 3.81 0.65 13.31
N VAL A 292 2.64 0.71 12.65
CA VAL A 292 1.96 -0.48 12.11
C VAL A 292 2.51 -0.79 10.73
N PRO A 293 2.95 -2.04 10.46
CA PRO A 293 3.42 -2.42 9.13
C PRO A 293 2.33 -2.30 8.07
N LEU A 294 2.67 -1.70 6.92
CA LEU A 294 1.76 -1.55 5.77
C LEU A 294 1.84 -2.79 4.87
N THR A 295 1.62 -3.97 5.43
CA THR A 295 1.78 -5.23 4.68
C THR A 295 0.48 -5.58 3.95
N PRO A 296 0.50 -5.73 2.61
CA PRO A 296 -0.68 -6.14 1.86
C PRO A 296 -1.03 -7.60 2.14
N ALA A 297 -2.32 -7.90 2.16
CA ALA A 297 -2.79 -9.29 2.26
C ALA A 297 -2.48 -10.07 0.97
N PHE A 298 -2.02 -11.30 1.13
CA PHE A 298 -1.81 -12.25 0.06
C PHE A 298 -2.71 -13.48 0.27
N ASP A 299 -3.52 -13.82 -0.73
CA ASP A 299 -4.32 -15.04 -0.76
C ASP A 299 -3.91 -15.89 -1.98
N PRO A 300 -3.27 -17.05 -1.76
CA PRO A 300 -2.82 -17.91 -2.86
C PRO A 300 -3.95 -18.33 -3.82
N ARG A 301 -5.20 -18.37 -3.35
CA ARG A 301 -6.36 -18.77 -4.18
C ARG A 301 -6.79 -17.69 -5.18
N ILE A 302 -6.44 -16.43 -4.89
CA ILE A 302 -6.85 -15.26 -5.69
C ILE A 302 -5.65 -14.67 -6.43
N ASP A 303 -4.50 -14.59 -5.76
CA ASP A 303 -3.33 -13.88 -6.25
C ASP A 303 -2.47 -14.71 -7.21
N PHE A 304 -2.51 -16.04 -7.16
CA PHE A 304 -1.83 -16.84 -8.18
C PHE A 304 -2.64 -16.88 -9.49
N PRO A 305 -1.94 -16.77 -10.64
CA PRO A 305 -2.60 -16.98 -11.93
C PRO A 305 -3.09 -18.43 -12.07
N PRO A 306 -4.13 -18.66 -12.88
CA PRO A 306 -4.58 -20.01 -13.17
C PRO A 306 -3.44 -20.88 -13.69
N VAL A 307 -3.36 -22.13 -13.21
CA VAL A 307 -2.39 -23.10 -13.70
C VAL A 307 -2.91 -23.69 -15.00
N GLU A 308 -2.22 -23.41 -16.11
CA GLU A 308 -2.51 -23.99 -17.41
C GLU A 308 -1.44 -25.01 -17.81
N PRO A 309 -1.79 -26.11 -18.48
CA PRO A 309 -0.83 -27.03 -19.07
C PRO A 309 0.04 -26.29 -20.10
N PHE A 310 1.33 -26.52 -20.08
CA PHE A 310 2.24 -26.00 -21.10
C PHE A 310 3.24 -27.08 -21.52
N SER A 311 3.73 -26.96 -22.75
CA SER A 311 4.78 -27.81 -23.29
C SER A 311 6.13 -27.15 -23.01
N ALA A 312 7.11 -27.94 -22.62
CA ALA A 312 8.47 -27.50 -22.42
C ALA A 312 9.45 -28.46 -23.10
N TRP A 313 10.55 -27.90 -23.60
CA TRP A 313 11.68 -28.70 -24.07
C TRP A 313 12.71 -28.83 -22.96
N VAL A 314 13.12 -30.06 -22.69
CA VAL A 314 14.23 -30.30 -21.77
C VAL A 314 15.53 -30.03 -22.52
N VAL A 315 16.29 -29.06 -22.05
CA VAL A 315 17.60 -28.71 -22.62
C VAL A 315 18.66 -29.07 -21.59
N ALA A 316 19.51 -29.99 -21.94
CA ALA A 316 20.69 -30.32 -21.14
C ALA A 316 21.95 -29.76 -21.81
N GLY A 317 22.95 -29.36 -21.02
CA GLY A 317 24.29 -29.04 -21.54
C GLY A 317 24.94 -30.26 -22.19
N GLN A 318 25.90 -30.06 -23.09
CA GLN A 318 26.63 -31.17 -23.67
C GLN A 318 27.33 -31.98 -22.57
N GLY A 319 26.92 -33.25 -22.44
CA GLY A 319 27.51 -34.19 -21.47
C GLY A 319 26.76 -34.30 -20.14
N GLU A 320 25.63 -33.59 -19.95
CA GLU A 320 24.79 -33.74 -18.78
C GLU A 320 23.69 -34.79 -19.02
N ALA A 321 23.48 -35.66 -18.05
CA ALA A 321 22.37 -36.60 -18.08
C ALA A 321 21.07 -35.85 -17.82
N VAL A 322 20.04 -36.10 -18.63
CA VAL A 322 18.68 -35.62 -18.36
C VAL A 322 18.09 -36.50 -17.26
N HIS A 323 17.88 -35.95 -16.09
CA HIS A 323 17.25 -36.61 -14.94
C HIS A 323 15.77 -36.25 -14.85
#